data_9700a85276609b27730a385c5e56f3be
#
_entry.id   9700a85276609b27730a385c5e56f3be
#
_cell.length_a   1.000
_cell.length_b   1.000
_cell.length_c   1.000
_cell.angle_alpha   90.00
_cell.angle_beta   90.00
_cell.angle_gamma   90.00
#
_symmetry.space_group_name_H-M   'P 1'
#
loop_
_entity.id
_entity.type
_entity.pdbx_description
1 polymer ?
#
loop_
_entity_poly.entity_id
_entity_poly.type
_entity_poly.pdbx_seq_one_letter_code
_entity_poly.pdbx_strand_id
1 'polypeptide(L)'
;QIVKDAIHSLQNINIKQYFNVEQIIGYVTNAISAVFSVIDIFIAMIVSIYILTERKQIIAFLKKLTGAIFKENTYKNIDKYFNNSNEIFFKFIASQFLDAVVVGILVTIALTIMKVKYAPLLGFFIGMFNMIPYVGAIIATVIAVLVTLITGGLSQAIWMVIVVVILQQIDANIINPKIVGQSL
;
A
#
# COMPACT_ATOMS: atom_id res chain seq x y z
N GLN A 1 26.96 56.33 17.87
CA GLN A 1 27.57 54.97 17.98
C GLN A 1 26.47 53.89 17.83
N ILE A 2 25.38 53.97 18.57
CA ILE A 2 24.23 53.01 18.54
C ILE A 2 23.61 52.86 17.14
N VAL A 3 23.49 53.95 16.37
CA VAL A 3 22.92 53.91 15.01
C VAL A 3 23.88 53.25 14.02
N LYS A 4 25.19 53.44 14.17
CA LYS A 4 26.20 52.75 13.35
C LYS A 4 26.26 51.25 13.62
N ASP A 5 26.13 50.85 14.88
CA ASP A 5 26.13 49.45 15.29
C ASP A 5 24.84 48.75 14.83
N ALA A 6 23.69 49.43 14.85
CA ALA A 6 22.43 48.94 14.31
C ALA A 6 22.46 48.75 12.78
N ILE A 7 23.08 49.71 12.05
CA ILE A 7 23.24 49.59 10.59
C ILE A 7 24.21 48.46 10.24
N HIS A 8 25.27 48.26 11.00
CA HIS A 8 26.22 47.16 10.79
C HIS A 8 25.62 45.80 11.08
N SER A 9 24.74 45.69 12.08
CA SER A 9 24.00 44.42 12.37
C SER A 9 22.94 44.13 11.30
N LEU A 10 22.30 45.15 10.73
CA LEU A 10 21.35 44.96 9.61
C LEU A 10 22.05 44.59 8.28
N GLN A 11 23.26 45.12 8.04
CA GLN A 11 24.06 44.75 6.86
C GLN A 11 24.64 43.33 6.93
N ASN A 12 24.81 42.79 8.14
CA ASN A 12 25.32 41.44 8.37
C ASN A 12 24.22 40.35 8.47
N ILE A 13 22.93 40.71 8.31
CA ILE A 13 21.87 39.73 8.21
C ILE A 13 22.04 39.02 6.87
N ASN A 14 22.71 37.88 6.92
CA ASN A 14 22.86 36.99 5.77
C ASN A 14 21.52 36.27 5.55
N ILE A 15 20.63 36.91 4.79
CA ILE A 15 19.27 36.40 4.46
C ILE A 15 19.36 34.97 3.88
N LYS A 16 20.47 34.63 3.20
CA LYS A 16 20.75 33.29 2.72
C LYS A 16 20.87 32.22 3.83
N GLN A 17 21.18 32.62 5.06
CA GLN A 17 21.33 31.72 6.20
C GLN A 17 19.97 31.35 6.82
N TYR A 18 18.95 32.18 6.65
CA TYR A 18 17.59 31.98 7.15
C TYR A 18 16.65 31.35 6.08
N PHE A 19 16.97 31.54 4.80
CA PHE A 19 16.21 30.97 3.70
C PHE A 19 17.11 29.99 2.94
N ASN A 20 17.04 28.72 3.31
CA ASN A 20 17.69 27.67 2.53
C ASN A 20 16.82 27.42 1.28
N VAL A 21 17.14 28.15 0.21
CA VAL A 21 16.41 28.10 -1.08
C VAL A 21 16.37 26.66 -1.61
N GLU A 22 17.42 25.88 -1.40
CA GLU A 22 17.46 24.47 -1.80
C GLU A 22 16.44 23.61 -1.05
N GLN A 23 16.23 23.87 0.25
CA GLN A 23 15.20 23.17 1.02
C GLN A 23 13.79 23.57 0.56
N ILE A 24 13.56 24.84 0.27
CA ILE A 24 12.27 25.31 -0.24
C ILE A 24 11.98 24.68 -1.61
N ILE A 25 12.96 24.68 -2.52
CA ILE A 25 12.83 23.99 -3.81
C ILE A 25 12.56 22.50 -3.60
N GLY A 26 13.25 21.84 -2.65
CA GLY A 26 13.00 20.45 -2.30
C GLY A 26 11.57 20.19 -1.81
N TYR A 27 11.03 21.04 -0.95
CA TYR A 27 9.63 20.92 -0.50
C TYR A 27 8.65 21.16 -1.63
N VAL A 28 8.89 22.15 -2.49
CA VAL A 28 8.03 22.44 -3.65
C VAL A 28 8.05 21.29 -4.65
N THR A 29 9.23 20.75 -4.98
CA THR A 29 9.33 19.59 -5.90
C THR A 29 8.66 18.35 -5.33
N ASN A 30 8.83 18.08 -4.02
CA ASN A 30 8.15 16.96 -3.36
C ASN A 30 6.62 17.13 -3.35
N ALA A 31 6.14 18.35 -3.09
CA ALA A 31 4.71 18.66 -3.14
C ALA A 31 4.14 18.49 -4.55
N ILE A 32 4.86 18.96 -5.57
CA ILE A 32 4.47 18.77 -6.98
C ILE A 32 4.45 17.28 -7.33
N SER A 33 5.48 16.51 -6.93
CA SER A 33 5.54 15.06 -7.16
C SER A 33 4.39 14.32 -6.48
N ALA A 34 4.00 14.73 -5.27
CA ALA A 34 2.85 14.16 -4.58
C ALA A 34 1.53 14.44 -5.33
N VAL A 35 1.36 15.64 -5.89
CA VAL A 35 0.18 15.98 -6.72
C VAL A 35 0.14 15.13 -7.98
N PHE A 36 1.27 14.96 -8.68
CA PHE A 36 1.34 14.08 -9.85
C PHE A 36 1.00 12.63 -9.49
N SER A 37 1.50 12.11 -8.36
CA SER A 37 1.17 10.76 -7.88
C SER A 37 -0.34 10.58 -7.65
N VAL A 38 -1.04 11.59 -7.14
CA VAL A 38 -2.50 11.56 -6.99
C VAL A 38 -3.19 11.51 -8.35
N ILE A 39 -2.72 12.30 -9.32
CA ILE A 39 -3.25 12.30 -10.70
C ILE A 39 -3.04 10.92 -11.33
N ASP A 40 -1.86 10.31 -11.16
CA ASP A 40 -1.56 8.96 -11.68
C ASP A 40 -2.51 7.91 -11.10
N ILE A 41 -2.85 7.99 -9.82
CA ILE A 41 -3.84 7.11 -9.19
C ILE A 41 -5.22 7.29 -9.83
N PHE A 42 -5.66 8.52 -10.08
CA PHE A 42 -6.93 8.80 -10.76
C PHE A 42 -6.94 8.25 -12.19
N ILE A 43 -5.86 8.47 -12.93
CA ILE A 43 -5.73 7.95 -14.30
C ILE A 43 -5.75 6.41 -14.27
N ALA A 44 -4.99 5.78 -13.37
CA ALA A 44 -4.99 4.33 -13.22
C ALA A 44 -6.38 3.78 -12.87
N MET A 45 -7.14 4.46 -12.02
CA MET A 45 -8.51 4.09 -11.68
C MET A 45 -9.44 4.19 -12.89
N ILE A 46 -9.37 5.28 -13.67
CA ILE A 46 -10.15 5.44 -14.90
C ILE A 46 -9.80 4.34 -15.90
N VAL A 47 -8.50 4.11 -16.16
CA VAL A 47 -8.04 3.06 -17.08
C VAL A 47 -8.51 1.69 -16.60
N SER A 48 -8.46 1.41 -15.30
CA SER A 48 -8.94 0.15 -14.72
C SER A 48 -10.44 -0.06 -14.97
N ILE A 49 -11.25 1.00 -14.78
CA ILE A 49 -12.69 0.95 -15.07
C ILE A 49 -12.94 0.68 -16.58
N TYR A 50 -12.18 1.34 -17.45
CA TYR A 50 -12.26 1.11 -18.90
C TYR A 50 -11.92 -0.33 -19.28
N ILE A 51 -10.82 -0.87 -18.76
CA ILE A 51 -10.41 -2.26 -19.01
C ILE A 51 -11.47 -3.24 -18.51
N LEU A 52 -12.06 -2.99 -17.34
CA LEU A 52 -13.12 -3.84 -16.79
C LEU A 52 -14.39 -3.79 -17.63
N THR A 53 -14.78 -2.61 -18.10
CA THR A 53 -15.98 -2.41 -18.93
C THR A 53 -15.82 -3.07 -20.30
N GLU A 54 -14.66 -2.90 -20.93
CA GLU A 54 -14.35 -3.42 -22.25
C GLU A 54 -13.70 -4.84 -22.22
N ARG A 55 -13.67 -5.48 -21.06
CA ARG A 55 -13.01 -6.79 -20.85
C ARG A 55 -13.34 -7.81 -21.93
N LYS A 56 -14.63 -7.92 -22.29
CA LYS A 56 -15.08 -8.92 -23.28
C LYS A 56 -14.51 -8.63 -24.68
N GLN A 57 -14.45 -7.38 -25.09
CA GLN A 57 -13.92 -6.96 -26.40
C GLN A 57 -12.41 -7.15 -26.44
N ILE A 58 -11.71 -6.77 -25.36
CA ILE A 58 -10.25 -6.94 -25.23
C ILE A 58 -9.87 -8.43 -25.31
N ILE A 59 -10.55 -9.29 -24.57
CA ILE A 59 -10.28 -10.74 -24.61
C ILE A 59 -10.59 -11.33 -26.00
N ALA A 60 -11.70 -10.92 -26.63
CA ALA A 60 -12.04 -11.38 -27.97
C ALA A 60 -10.99 -10.95 -29.01
N PHE A 61 -10.51 -9.70 -28.91
CA PHE A 61 -9.43 -9.20 -29.77
C PHE A 61 -8.13 -9.98 -29.56
N LEU A 62 -7.72 -10.23 -28.31
CA LEU A 62 -6.52 -11.01 -28.00
C LEU A 62 -6.62 -12.45 -28.49
N LYS A 63 -7.78 -13.09 -28.35
CA LYS A 63 -8.04 -14.44 -28.87
C LYS A 63 -7.97 -14.48 -30.41
N LYS A 64 -8.51 -13.46 -31.09
CA LYS A 64 -8.43 -13.34 -32.54
C LYS A 64 -6.99 -13.12 -33.01
N LEU A 65 -6.25 -12.28 -32.31
CA LEU A 65 -4.84 -12.00 -32.61
C LEU A 65 -3.96 -13.25 -32.41
N THR A 66 -4.09 -13.95 -31.29
CA THR A 66 -3.33 -15.17 -31.01
C THR A 66 -3.70 -16.29 -32.00
N GLY A 67 -4.98 -16.44 -32.37
CA GLY A 67 -5.44 -17.40 -33.37
C GLY A 67 -4.92 -17.10 -34.79
N ALA A 68 -4.64 -15.82 -35.12
CA ALA A 68 -4.08 -15.45 -36.41
C ALA A 68 -2.54 -15.67 -36.48
N ILE A 69 -1.84 -15.56 -35.35
CA ILE A 69 -0.38 -15.67 -35.28
C ILE A 69 0.09 -17.12 -35.08
N PHE A 70 -0.65 -17.89 -34.25
CA PHE A 70 -0.21 -19.22 -33.84
C PHE A 70 -0.99 -20.34 -34.56
N LYS A 71 -0.33 -21.48 -34.79
CA LYS A 71 -0.97 -22.70 -35.26
C LYS A 71 -2.04 -23.18 -34.28
N GLU A 72 -3.05 -23.86 -34.78
CA GLU A 72 -4.22 -24.29 -34.00
C GLU A 72 -3.90 -25.02 -32.68
N ASN A 73 -2.93 -25.92 -32.68
CA ASN A 73 -2.51 -26.63 -31.47
C ASN A 73 -1.88 -25.69 -30.43
N THR A 74 -1.08 -24.73 -30.85
CA THR A 74 -0.44 -23.74 -29.98
C THR A 74 -1.49 -22.78 -29.42
N TYR A 75 -2.42 -22.35 -30.28
CA TYR A 75 -3.54 -21.50 -29.86
C TYR A 75 -4.39 -22.17 -28.76
N LYS A 76 -4.80 -23.44 -28.95
CA LYS A 76 -5.57 -24.19 -27.95
C LYS A 76 -4.83 -24.29 -26.61
N ASN A 77 -3.54 -24.51 -26.64
CA ASN A 77 -2.72 -24.54 -25.43
C ASN A 77 -2.66 -23.16 -24.74
N ILE A 78 -2.45 -22.09 -25.50
CA ILE A 78 -2.42 -20.72 -24.97
C ILE A 78 -3.79 -20.38 -24.32
N ASP A 79 -4.89 -20.66 -25.00
CA ASP A 79 -6.23 -20.39 -24.47
C ASP A 79 -6.52 -21.18 -23.18
N LYS A 80 -6.10 -22.45 -23.13
CA LYS A 80 -6.20 -23.29 -21.92
C LYS A 80 -5.38 -22.71 -20.77
N TYR A 81 -4.12 -22.37 -21.01
CA TYR A 81 -3.26 -21.78 -19.97
C TYR A 81 -3.78 -20.43 -19.50
N PHE A 82 -4.28 -19.60 -20.41
CA PHE A 82 -4.85 -18.31 -20.06
C PHE A 82 -6.09 -18.44 -19.17
N ASN A 83 -6.99 -19.36 -19.52
CA ASN A 83 -8.20 -19.61 -18.73
C ASN A 83 -7.86 -20.19 -17.35
N ASN A 84 -6.94 -21.13 -17.26
CA ASN A 84 -6.49 -21.70 -16.00
C ASN A 84 -5.81 -20.62 -15.13
N SER A 85 -4.91 -19.80 -15.72
CA SER A 85 -4.24 -18.71 -15.00
C SER A 85 -5.24 -17.68 -14.48
N ASN A 86 -6.27 -17.33 -15.27
CA ASN A 86 -7.31 -16.41 -14.85
C ASN A 86 -8.15 -16.97 -13.69
N GLU A 87 -8.45 -18.27 -13.68
CA GLU A 87 -9.16 -18.92 -12.59
C GLU A 87 -8.33 -18.93 -11.31
N ILE A 88 -7.06 -19.34 -11.40
CA ILE A 88 -6.12 -19.34 -10.28
C ILE A 88 -5.94 -17.93 -9.72
N PHE A 89 -5.76 -16.95 -10.59
CA PHE A 89 -5.59 -15.55 -10.18
C PHE A 89 -6.83 -14.99 -9.46
N PHE A 90 -8.02 -15.29 -9.97
CA PHE A 90 -9.27 -14.88 -9.32
C PHE A 90 -9.43 -15.54 -7.94
N LYS A 91 -9.18 -16.84 -7.84
CA LYS A 91 -9.21 -17.54 -6.55
C LYS A 91 -8.19 -16.98 -5.56
N PHE A 92 -6.97 -16.70 -6.04
CA PHE A 92 -5.93 -16.09 -5.22
C PHE A 92 -6.36 -14.74 -4.66
N ILE A 93 -6.86 -13.83 -5.52
CA ILE A 93 -7.30 -12.49 -5.08
C ILE A 93 -8.48 -12.58 -4.09
N ALA A 94 -9.45 -13.47 -4.36
CA ALA A 94 -10.58 -13.66 -3.47
C ALA A 94 -10.15 -14.21 -2.10
N SER A 95 -9.23 -15.17 -2.09
CA SER A 95 -8.67 -15.73 -0.86
C SER A 95 -7.84 -14.70 -0.10
N GLN A 96 -7.05 -13.90 -0.80
CA GLN A 96 -6.24 -12.84 -0.20
C GLN A 96 -7.12 -11.73 0.42
N PHE A 97 -8.26 -11.43 -0.22
CA PHE A 97 -9.23 -10.51 0.36
C PHE A 97 -9.85 -11.07 1.65
N LEU A 98 -10.22 -12.35 1.65
CA LEU A 98 -10.75 -13.01 2.86
C LEU A 98 -9.72 -13.01 3.98
N ASP A 99 -8.48 -13.35 3.67
CA ASP A 99 -7.35 -13.30 4.60
C ASP A 99 -7.16 -11.91 5.21
N ALA A 100 -7.16 -10.88 4.39
CA ALA A 100 -7.07 -9.48 4.80
C ALA A 100 -8.17 -9.08 5.80
N VAL A 101 -9.40 -9.54 5.58
CA VAL A 101 -10.52 -9.29 6.49
C VAL A 101 -10.30 -10.00 7.82
N VAL A 102 -9.90 -11.27 7.81
CA VAL A 102 -9.64 -12.05 9.02
C VAL A 102 -8.51 -11.41 9.84
N VAL A 103 -7.39 -11.10 9.19
CA VAL A 103 -6.24 -10.44 9.85
C VAL A 103 -6.63 -9.08 10.40
N GLY A 104 -7.35 -8.27 9.63
CA GLY A 104 -7.84 -6.96 10.06
C GLY A 104 -8.70 -7.02 11.32
N ILE A 105 -9.61 -8.02 11.39
CA ILE A 105 -10.45 -8.25 12.58
C ILE A 105 -9.59 -8.69 13.78
N LEU A 106 -8.70 -9.66 13.59
CA LEU A 106 -7.83 -10.15 14.67
C LEU A 106 -6.95 -9.05 15.25
N VAL A 107 -6.32 -8.26 14.38
CA VAL A 107 -5.51 -7.11 14.80
C VAL A 107 -6.38 -6.06 15.52
N THR A 108 -7.55 -5.75 14.99
CA THR A 108 -8.49 -4.81 15.66
C THR A 108 -8.82 -5.26 17.07
N ILE A 109 -9.16 -6.54 17.26
CA ILE A 109 -9.48 -7.10 18.57
C ILE A 109 -8.27 -6.99 19.50
N ALA A 110 -7.09 -7.43 19.05
CA ALA A 110 -5.87 -7.38 19.84
C ALA A 110 -5.51 -5.95 20.28
N LEU A 111 -5.52 -5.00 19.35
CA LEU A 111 -5.22 -3.60 19.64
C LEU A 111 -6.28 -2.94 20.55
N THR A 112 -7.55 -3.36 20.45
CA THR A 112 -8.63 -2.89 21.31
C THR A 112 -8.42 -3.38 22.76
N ILE A 113 -8.06 -4.66 22.94
CA ILE A 113 -7.72 -5.22 24.26
C ILE A 113 -6.53 -4.47 24.87
N MET A 114 -5.54 -4.10 24.08
CA MET A 114 -4.39 -3.30 24.49
C MET A 114 -4.72 -1.82 24.73
N LYS A 115 -5.97 -1.40 24.50
CA LYS A 115 -6.42 -0.01 24.61
C LYS A 115 -5.62 0.95 23.73
N VAL A 116 -5.16 0.48 22.57
CA VAL A 116 -4.48 1.32 21.58
C VAL A 116 -5.49 2.29 20.99
N LYS A 117 -5.12 3.56 20.93
CA LYS A 117 -5.98 4.59 20.33
C LYS A 117 -6.11 4.32 18.82
N TYR A 118 -7.33 4.45 18.30
CA TYR A 118 -7.64 4.16 16.88
C TYR A 118 -7.47 2.68 16.47
N ALA A 119 -7.59 1.74 17.41
CA ALA A 119 -7.43 0.31 17.14
C ALA A 119 -8.22 -0.21 15.91
N PRO A 120 -9.52 0.13 15.72
CA PRO A 120 -10.26 -0.31 14.54
C PRO A 120 -9.69 0.24 13.22
N LEU A 121 -9.24 1.48 13.23
CA LEU A 121 -8.63 2.11 12.06
C LEU A 121 -7.28 1.44 11.71
N LEU A 122 -6.45 1.21 12.71
CA LEU A 122 -5.15 0.56 12.53
C LEU A 122 -5.32 -0.90 12.07
N GLY A 123 -6.25 -1.63 12.64
CA GLY A 123 -6.58 -2.99 12.22
C GLY A 123 -7.10 -3.05 10.78
N PHE A 124 -7.97 -2.11 10.41
CA PHE A 124 -8.45 -1.98 9.03
C PHE A 124 -7.28 -1.73 8.05
N PHE A 125 -6.38 -0.79 8.38
CA PHE A 125 -5.21 -0.53 7.54
C PHE A 125 -4.28 -1.74 7.44
N ILE A 126 -3.97 -2.39 8.57
CA ILE A 126 -3.11 -3.59 8.56
C ILE A 126 -3.76 -4.69 7.72
N GLY A 127 -5.05 -4.95 7.88
CA GLY A 127 -5.77 -5.92 7.05
C GLY A 127 -5.77 -5.55 5.58
N MET A 128 -6.12 -4.31 5.23
CA MET A 128 -6.15 -3.85 3.84
C MET A 128 -4.78 -3.97 3.15
N PHE A 129 -3.73 -3.53 3.81
CA PHE A 129 -2.38 -3.65 3.27
C PHE A 129 -1.90 -5.11 3.20
N ASN A 130 -2.44 -6.02 4.05
CA ASN A 130 -2.11 -7.44 4.00
C ASN A 130 -2.51 -8.12 2.68
N MET A 131 -3.37 -7.49 1.87
CA MET A 131 -3.65 -7.94 0.50
C MET A 131 -2.39 -7.99 -0.39
N ILE A 132 -1.36 -7.22 -0.04
CA ILE A 132 -0.06 -7.23 -0.74
C ILE A 132 0.91 -8.04 0.13
N PRO A 133 1.20 -9.31 -0.23
CA PRO A 133 2.04 -10.18 0.59
C PRO A 133 3.38 -9.54 0.96
N TYR A 134 3.79 -9.69 2.20
CA TYR A 134 5.03 -9.19 2.81
C TYR A 134 5.18 -7.67 2.85
N VAL A 135 5.07 -6.98 1.72
CA VAL A 135 5.30 -5.53 1.61
C VAL A 135 4.22 -4.75 2.34
N GLY A 136 2.96 -5.15 2.14
CA GLY A 136 1.83 -4.47 2.76
C GLY A 136 1.87 -4.53 4.28
N ALA A 137 2.13 -5.71 4.83
CA ALA A 137 2.22 -5.91 6.28
C ALA A 137 3.32 -5.04 6.93
N ILE A 138 4.48 -4.91 6.28
CA ILE A 138 5.58 -4.07 6.77
C ILE A 138 5.17 -2.59 6.79
N ILE A 139 4.66 -2.08 5.66
CA ILE A 139 4.25 -0.67 5.55
C ILE A 139 3.18 -0.34 6.57
N ALA A 140 2.13 -1.17 6.67
CA ALA A 140 1.04 -0.94 7.61
C ALA A 140 1.51 -0.98 9.06
N THR A 141 2.42 -1.90 9.40
CA THR A 141 2.98 -1.99 10.74
C THR A 141 3.78 -0.74 11.08
N VAL A 142 4.62 -0.23 10.17
CA VAL A 142 5.38 1.01 10.39
C VAL A 142 4.43 2.20 10.65
N ILE A 143 3.38 2.34 9.84
CA ILE A 143 2.37 3.40 10.04
C ILE A 143 1.69 3.24 11.41
N ALA A 144 1.27 2.02 11.76
CA ALA A 144 0.61 1.74 13.05
C ALA A 144 1.54 2.03 14.24
N VAL A 145 2.82 1.72 14.13
CA VAL A 145 3.84 2.05 15.15
C VAL A 145 3.95 3.55 15.35
N LEU A 146 4.06 4.32 14.28
CA LEU A 146 4.17 5.79 14.36
C LEU A 146 2.93 6.40 15.01
N VAL A 147 1.73 5.96 14.61
CA VAL A 147 0.47 6.42 15.22
C VAL A 147 0.41 6.07 16.69
N THR A 148 0.76 4.83 17.06
CA THR A 148 0.72 4.37 18.45
C THR A 148 1.79 5.06 19.30
N LEU A 149 2.98 5.31 18.75
CA LEU A 149 4.05 6.04 19.44
C LEU A 149 3.60 7.47 19.82
N ILE A 150 2.94 8.16 18.89
CA ILE A 150 2.47 9.54 19.11
C ILE A 150 1.29 9.56 20.09
N THR A 151 0.40 8.56 20.07
CA THR A 151 -0.86 8.58 20.82
C THR A 151 -0.81 7.85 22.15
N GLY A 152 0.08 6.88 22.30
CA GLY A 152 0.18 6.00 23.47
C GLY A 152 1.58 5.89 24.08
N GLY A 153 2.58 6.52 23.42
CA GLY A 153 3.96 6.53 23.89
C GLY A 153 4.74 5.26 23.55
N LEU A 154 6.03 5.29 23.88
CA LEU A 154 7.01 4.28 23.47
C LEU A 154 6.65 2.86 23.98
N SER A 155 6.26 2.75 25.24
CA SER A 155 5.91 1.44 25.84
C SER A 155 4.76 0.76 25.12
N GLN A 156 3.68 1.50 24.81
CA GLN A 156 2.53 0.95 24.10
C GLN A 156 2.90 0.59 22.64
N ALA A 157 3.74 1.40 21.98
CA ALA A 157 4.21 1.12 20.63
C ALA A 157 5.04 -0.17 20.57
N ILE A 158 5.94 -0.41 21.52
CA ILE A 158 6.75 -1.64 21.59
C ILE A 158 5.84 -2.87 21.76
N TRP A 159 4.92 -2.84 22.72
CA TRP A 159 3.99 -3.95 22.92
C TRP A 159 3.10 -4.21 21.71
N MET A 160 2.66 -3.13 21.05
CA MET A 160 1.87 -3.23 19.83
C MET A 160 2.65 -3.94 18.72
N VAL A 161 3.93 -3.57 18.50
CA VAL A 161 4.79 -4.25 17.50
C VAL A 161 4.88 -5.74 17.81
N ILE A 162 5.16 -6.11 19.07
CA ILE A 162 5.28 -7.51 19.45
C ILE A 162 4.01 -8.28 19.14
N VAL A 163 2.84 -7.75 19.52
CA VAL A 163 1.55 -8.41 19.28
C VAL A 163 1.24 -8.51 17.80
N VAL A 164 1.44 -7.44 17.04
CA VAL A 164 1.21 -7.45 15.58
C VAL A 164 2.13 -8.44 14.88
N VAL A 165 3.42 -8.50 15.26
CA VAL A 165 4.36 -9.48 14.69
C VAL A 165 3.94 -10.91 15.01
N ILE A 166 3.50 -11.20 16.25
CA ILE A 166 2.99 -12.52 16.62
C ILE A 166 1.76 -12.86 15.74
N LEU A 167 0.82 -11.94 15.58
CA LEU A 167 -0.36 -12.16 14.74
C LEU A 167 0.03 -12.39 13.27
N GLN A 168 1.00 -11.66 12.76
CA GLN A 168 1.54 -11.87 11.41
C GLN A 168 2.23 -13.24 11.25
N GLN A 169 2.90 -13.75 12.30
CA GLN A 169 3.46 -15.10 12.27
C GLN A 169 2.35 -16.17 12.28
N ILE A 170 1.28 -15.96 13.05
CA ILE A 170 0.12 -16.85 13.03
C ILE A 170 -0.55 -16.81 11.67
N ASP A 171 -0.70 -15.65 11.09
CA ASP A 171 -1.23 -15.47 9.75
C ASP A 171 -0.39 -16.22 8.71
N ALA A 172 0.88 -15.93 8.61
CA ALA A 172 1.78 -16.50 7.62
C ALA A 172 1.90 -18.04 7.70
N ASN A 173 1.79 -18.62 8.91
CA ASN A 173 2.02 -20.05 9.11
C ASN A 173 0.72 -20.88 9.26
N ILE A 174 -0.40 -20.24 9.60
CA ILE A 174 -1.65 -20.97 9.92
C ILE A 174 -2.82 -20.47 9.09
N ILE A 175 -3.09 -19.17 9.08
CA ILE A 175 -4.31 -18.59 8.48
C ILE A 175 -4.17 -18.56 6.96
N ASN A 176 -3.14 -17.91 6.46
CA ASN A 176 -2.90 -17.73 5.03
C ASN A 176 -2.78 -19.09 4.29
N PRO A 177 -2.01 -20.12 4.76
CA PRO A 177 -1.97 -21.42 4.13
C PRO A 177 -3.34 -22.14 4.11
N LYS A 178 -4.18 -21.93 5.11
CA LYS A 178 -5.52 -22.54 5.13
C LYS A 178 -6.50 -21.82 4.20
N ILE A 179 -6.43 -20.52 4.10
CA ILE A 179 -7.35 -19.73 3.26
C ILE A 179 -6.92 -19.78 1.81
N VAL A 180 -5.67 -19.50 1.51
CA VAL A 180 -5.13 -19.42 0.15
C VAL A 180 -4.80 -20.79 -0.40
N GLY A 181 -4.16 -21.66 0.40
CA GLY A 181 -3.72 -22.99 -0.02
C GLY A 181 -4.84 -23.97 -0.33
N GLN A 182 -6.04 -23.80 0.23
CA GLN A 182 -7.23 -24.61 -0.11
C GLN A 182 -7.97 -24.09 -1.34
N SER A 183 -7.69 -22.88 -1.79
CA SER A 183 -8.39 -22.22 -2.89
C SER A 183 -7.69 -22.39 -4.23
N LEU A 184 -6.43 -22.77 -4.24
CA LEU A 184 -5.58 -23.03 -5.41
C LEU A 184 -5.47 -24.51 -5.71
#